data_c08edbb20bba59734a9978ae87002984
#
_entry.id   c08edbb20bba59734a9978ae87002984
#
_cell.length_a   1.000
_cell.length_b   1.000
_cell.length_c   1.000
_cell.angle_alpha   90.00
_cell.angle_beta   90.00
_cell.angle_gamma   90.00
#
_symmetry.space_group_name_H-M   'P 1'
#
loop_
_entity.id
_entity.type
_entity.pdbx_description
1 polymer ?
#
loop_
_entity_poly.entity_id
_entity_poly.type
_entity_poly.pdbx_seq_one_letter_code
_entity_poly.pdbx_strand_id
1 'polypeptide(L)'
;MYRRATCGVSLLIVPVLAACGGGREALTIYSGRDEALVGPLLERFAEEEDVDIDVRYGDSAELALLIEEEGEASPADVYFSQSPGAVEYLAADDRLAPLDQAILEKVPEDFRGSGGDWVGVTARERVIVYNEELVDPEDLPDSVLDLPETGFADQVGLAPANGSFQDFVTAMRQTEGEEVAREWLEGMASAGAPTFPDNNSIVDAVSRGEIPMGLVNHYYNFRFLEDDPSLPSRNGSFAPGDIGNLLIASPIAILRSTDQESDAQALISFMLNDGSMAFFAEETFEYPLVEGVEPSSQLEPLDELPSPQFNIQGLGGGLQGTVEMIEQSGLL
;
A
#
# COMPACT_ATOMS: atom_id res chain seq x y z
N MET A 1 -62.79 -31.16 60.29
CA MET A 1 -61.70 -32.02 59.81
C MET A 1 -61.40 -31.68 58.40
N TYR A 2 -60.41 -30.80 58.14
CA TYR A 2 -59.97 -30.42 56.77
C TYR A 2 -58.57 -30.95 56.54
N ARG A 3 -58.44 -31.85 55.60
CA ARG A 3 -57.14 -32.36 55.13
C ARG A 3 -56.59 -31.39 54.07
N ARG A 4 -55.45 -30.83 54.35
CA ARG A 4 -54.69 -30.06 53.35
C ARG A 4 -53.83 -31.03 52.51
N ALA A 5 -54.05 -31.06 51.20
CA ALA A 5 -53.20 -31.71 50.24
C ALA A 5 -52.08 -30.76 49.84
N THR A 6 -50.84 -31.10 50.07
CA THR A 6 -49.67 -30.40 49.62
C THR A 6 -49.24 -30.98 48.25
N CYS A 7 -49.40 -30.16 47.20
CA CYS A 7 -48.89 -30.44 45.85
C CYS A 7 -47.43 -30.07 45.77
N GLY A 8 -46.53 -31.03 45.70
CA GLY A 8 -45.11 -30.81 45.47
C GLY A 8 -44.87 -30.59 43.96
N VAL A 9 -44.38 -29.41 43.60
CA VAL A 9 -43.90 -29.10 42.27
C VAL A 9 -42.42 -29.50 42.20
N SER A 10 -42.10 -30.58 41.49
CA SER A 10 -40.73 -30.96 41.15
C SER A 10 -40.25 -30.13 40.00
N LEU A 11 -39.33 -29.22 40.25
CA LEU A 11 -38.61 -28.40 39.26
C LEU A 11 -37.54 -29.27 38.57
N LEU A 12 -37.80 -29.72 37.34
CA LEU A 12 -36.81 -30.36 36.48
C LEU A 12 -35.87 -29.29 35.96
N ILE A 13 -34.65 -29.19 36.50
CA ILE A 13 -33.57 -28.41 35.96
C ILE A 13 -32.98 -29.20 34.79
N VAL A 14 -33.30 -28.75 33.56
CA VAL A 14 -32.65 -29.21 32.32
C VAL A 14 -31.32 -28.45 32.23
N PRO A 15 -30.14 -29.07 32.24
CA PRO A 15 -28.90 -28.39 31.97
C PRO A 15 -28.93 -27.98 30.47
N VAL A 16 -28.98 -26.69 30.21
CA VAL A 16 -28.64 -26.12 28.89
C VAL A 16 -27.13 -26.29 28.74
N LEU A 17 -26.72 -27.33 28.02
CA LEU A 17 -25.38 -27.42 27.47
C LEU A 17 -25.28 -26.26 26.46
N ALA A 18 -24.69 -25.15 26.84
CA ALA A 18 -24.15 -24.18 25.93
C ALA A 18 -23.08 -24.92 25.14
N ALA A 19 -23.41 -25.37 23.93
CA ALA A 19 -22.42 -25.70 22.93
C ALA A 19 -21.71 -24.39 22.59
N CYS A 20 -20.56 -24.12 23.22
CA CYS A 20 -19.58 -23.22 22.67
C CYS A 20 -19.14 -23.88 21.35
N GLY A 21 -19.81 -23.53 20.27
CA GLY A 21 -19.25 -23.65 18.94
C GLY A 21 -18.06 -22.68 18.94
N GLY A 22 -16.85 -23.23 19.11
CA GLY A 22 -15.62 -22.51 18.82
C GLY A 22 -15.58 -22.32 17.30
N GLY A 23 -16.27 -21.29 16.79
CA GLY A 23 -15.95 -20.75 15.48
C GLY A 23 -14.53 -20.18 15.60
N ARG A 24 -13.68 -20.52 14.65
CA ARG A 24 -12.37 -19.87 14.50
C ARG A 24 -12.63 -18.37 14.37
N GLU A 25 -11.90 -17.56 15.09
CA GLU A 25 -12.00 -16.10 14.94
C GLU A 25 -11.49 -15.73 13.54
N ALA A 26 -12.11 -14.74 12.89
CA ALA A 26 -11.72 -14.33 11.55
C ALA A 26 -10.33 -13.66 11.61
N LEU A 27 -9.46 -13.98 10.62
CA LEU A 27 -8.18 -13.30 10.46
C LEU A 27 -8.43 -11.85 10.05
N THR A 28 -8.05 -10.90 10.89
CA THR A 28 -8.29 -9.47 10.67
C THR A 28 -7.12 -8.84 9.92
N ILE A 29 -7.40 -8.29 8.74
CA ILE A 29 -6.40 -7.70 7.85
C ILE A 29 -6.64 -6.19 7.76
N TYR A 30 -5.67 -5.38 8.16
CA TYR A 30 -5.68 -3.96 7.85
C TYR A 30 -4.94 -3.73 6.54
N SER A 31 -5.65 -3.25 5.50
CA SER A 31 -5.11 -3.11 4.15
C SER A 31 -5.06 -1.64 3.72
N GLY A 32 -3.84 -1.15 3.53
CA GLY A 32 -3.57 0.10 2.83
C GLY A 32 -3.57 -0.06 1.30
N ARG A 33 -3.83 -1.29 0.82
CA ARG A 33 -3.98 -1.61 -0.60
C ARG A 33 -5.44 -1.51 -1.00
N ASP A 34 -5.70 -1.00 -2.20
CA ASP A 34 -7.07 -0.91 -2.74
C ASP A 34 -7.71 -2.30 -2.84
N GLU A 35 -8.99 -2.41 -2.47
CA GLU A 35 -9.77 -3.64 -2.57
C GLU A 35 -9.74 -4.25 -3.98
N ALA A 36 -9.81 -3.40 -5.01
CA ALA A 36 -9.75 -3.83 -6.40
C ALA A 36 -8.41 -4.49 -6.80
N LEU A 37 -7.32 -4.27 -6.03
CA LEU A 37 -6.00 -4.83 -6.29
C LEU A 37 -5.76 -6.13 -5.53
N VAL A 38 -6.25 -6.25 -4.30
CA VAL A 38 -5.91 -7.37 -3.41
C VAL A 38 -7.11 -8.19 -2.97
N GLY A 39 -8.32 -7.65 -3.05
CA GLY A 39 -9.56 -8.33 -2.65
C GLY A 39 -9.73 -9.71 -3.30
N PRO A 40 -9.56 -9.86 -4.63
CA PRO A 40 -9.68 -11.16 -5.29
C PRO A 40 -8.70 -12.22 -4.76
N LEU A 41 -7.49 -11.81 -4.35
CA LEU A 41 -6.50 -12.73 -3.76
C LEU A 41 -6.85 -13.09 -2.31
N LEU A 42 -7.33 -12.11 -1.53
CA LEU A 42 -7.77 -12.35 -0.15
C LEU A 42 -8.99 -13.29 -0.09
N GLU A 43 -9.97 -13.09 -0.98
CA GLU A 43 -11.12 -13.99 -1.11
C GLU A 43 -10.68 -15.41 -1.51
N ARG A 44 -9.75 -15.53 -2.46
CA ARG A 44 -9.20 -16.82 -2.89
C ARG A 44 -8.44 -17.52 -1.76
N PHE A 45 -7.65 -16.78 -0.97
CA PHE A 45 -6.99 -17.30 0.22
C PHE A 45 -8.01 -17.86 1.22
N ALA A 46 -9.06 -17.09 1.52
CA ALA A 46 -10.10 -17.49 2.46
C ALA A 46 -10.79 -18.80 2.02
N GLU A 47 -11.07 -18.93 0.72
CA GLU A 47 -11.71 -20.13 0.16
C GLU A 47 -10.76 -21.35 0.13
N GLU A 48 -9.49 -21.18 -0.26
CA GLU A 48 -8.54 -22.29 -0.42
C GLU A 48 -8.06 -22.83 0.94
N GLU A 49 -7.89 -21.96 1.94
CA GLU A 49 -7.35 -22.33 3.27
C GLU A 49 -8.46 -22.55 4.33
N ASP A 50 -9.75 -22.37 3.96
CA ASP A 50 -10.91 -22.48 4.86
C ASP A 50 -10.75 -21.58 6.10
N VAL A 51 -10.33 -20.31 5.87
CA VAL A 51 -10.11 -19.27 6.88
C VAL A 51 -11.11 -18.15 6.67
N ASP A 52 -11.86 -17.79 7.73
CA ASP A 52 -12.66 -16.58 7.70
C ASP A 52 -11.73 -15.36 7.78
N ILE A 53 -11.97 -14.34 6.96
CA ILE A 53 -11.21 -13.08 6.97
C ILE A 53 -12.14 -11.89 7.23
N ASP A 54 -11.61 -10.86 7.91
CA ASP A 54 -12.23 -9.53 8.05
C ASP A 54 -11.22 -8.47 7.59
N VAL A 55 -11.58 -7.70 6.54
CA VAL A 55 -10.65 -6.76 5.92
C VAL A 55 -11.09 -5.33 6.16
N ARG A 56 -10.21 -4.53 6.77
CA ARG A 56 -10.37 -3.10 6.90
C ARG A 56 -9.47 -2.37 5.91
N TYR A 57 -10.09 -1.73 4.92
CA TYR A 57 -9.38 -0.88 3.94
C TYR A 57 -9.27 0.57 4.45
N GLY A 58 -8.13 1.23 4.14
CA GLY A 58 -7.86 2.62 4.50
C GLY A 58 -6.48 3.08 4.03
N ASP A 59 -6.15 4.35 4.29
CA ASP A 59 -4.80 4.84 3.98
C ASP A 59 -3.74 4.19 4.87
N SER A 60 -2.59 3.84 4.27
CA SER A 60 -1.53 3.12 4.99
C SER A 60 -1.05 3.85 6.24
N ALA A 61 -0.83 5.16 6.16
CA ALA A 61 -0.39 5.93 7.33
C ALA A 61 -1.46 5.99 8.42
N GLU A 62 -2.74 6.21 8.04
CA GLU A 62 -3.85 6.22 8.99
C GLU A 62 -4.02 4.88 9.70
N LEU A 63 -3.91 3.77 8.96
CA LEU A 63 -3.99 2.43 9.54
C LEU A 63 -2.79 2.13 10.46
N ALA A 64 -1.58 2.56 10.10
CA ALA A 64 -0.41 2.40 10.98
C ALA A 64 -0.56 3.18 12.29
N LEU A 65 -1.02 4.44 12.22
CA LEU A 65 -1.29 5.25 13.41
C LEU A 65 -2.43 4.67 14.26
N LEU A 66 -3.45 4.09 13.63
CA LEU A 66 -4.53 3.41 14.33
C LEU A 66 -4.01 2.17 15.07
N ILE A 67 -3.20 1.32 14.43
CA ILE A 67 -2.56 0.16 15.07
C ILE A 67 -1.73 0.59 16.28
N GLU A 68 -0.98 1.70 16.14
CA GLU A 68 -0.20 2.24 17.26
C GLU A 68 -1.09 2.72 18.41
N GLU A 69 -2.20 3.40 18.12
CA GLU A 69 -3.18 3.85 19.13
C GLU A 69 -3.87 2.67 19.82
N GLU A 70 -4.25 1.63 19.08
CA GLU A 70 -4.86 0.41 19.58
C GLU A 70 -3.87 -0.42 20.43
N GLY A 71 -2.59 -0.36 20.13
CA GLY A 71 -1.50 -1.05 20.85
C GLY A 71 -1.69 -2.56 20.90
N GLU A 72 -1.49 -3.16 22.09
CA GLU A 72 -1.67 -4.60 22.33
C GLU A 72 -3.15 -5.06 22.21
N ALA A 73 -4.09 -4.13 22.10
CA ALA A 73 -5.51 -4.42 21.91
C ALA A 73 -5.95 -4.27 20.46
N SER A 74 -5.03 -4.04 19.55
CA SER A 74 -5.36 -3.98 18.12
C SER A 74 -6.01 -5.30 17.69
N PRO A 75 -7.15 -5.24 16.99
CA PRO A 75 -7.76 -6.44 16.43
C PRO A 75 -7.05 -6.92 15.15
N ALA A 76 -6.11 -6.14 14.60
CA ALA A 76 -5.41 -6.49 13.39
C ALA A 76 -4.40 -7.62 13.64
N ASP A 77 -4.47 -8.65 12.81
CA ASP A 77 -3.50 -9.74 12.75
C ASP A 77 -2.41 -9.47 11.71
N VAL A 78 -2.84 -8.95 10.55
CA VAL A 78 -1.97 -8.67 9.41
C VAL A 78 -2.13 -7.22 8.99
N TYR A 79 -1.01 -6.57 8.68
CA TYR A 79 -0.97 -5.26 8.06
C TYR A 79 -0.39 -5.37 6.66
N PHE A 80 -1.23 -5.12 5.63
CA PHE A 80 -0.82 -5.10 4.23
C PHE A 80 -0.77 -3.65 3.74
N SER A 81 0.40 -3.09 3.72
CA SER A 81 0.62 -1.67 3.42
C SER A 81 0.87 -1.39 1.94
N GLN A 82 0.50 -0.21 1.50
CA GLN A 82 0.97 0.37 0.23
C GLN A 82 2.33 1.06 0.39
N SER A 83 2.82 1.26 1.61
CA SER A 83 3.96 2.11 1.94
C SER A 83 4.95 1.36 2.83
N PRO A 84 6.22 1.20 2.41
CA PRO A 84 7.28 0.74 3.32
C PRO A 84 7.44 1.64 4.54
N GLY A 85 7.27 2.96 4.37
CA GLY A 85 7.37 3.91 5.46
C GLY A 85 6.38 3.64 6.60
N ALA A 86 5.15 3.24 6.26
CA ALA A 86 4.13 2.93 7.26
C ALA A 86 4.41 1.62 8.01
N VAL A 87 4.96 0.60 7.34
CA VAL A 87 5.36 -0.66 8.01
C VAL A 87 6.61 -0.45 8.87
N GLU A 88 7.61 0.26 8.35
CA GLU A 88 8.83 0.57 9.11
C GLU A 88 8.54 1.45 10.34
N TYR A 89 7.51 2.30 10.30
CA TYR A 89 7.05 3.05 11.48
C TYR A 89 6.60 2.08 12.60
N LEU A 90 5.83 1.04 12.26
CA LEU A 90 5.42 0.01 13.22
C LEU A 90 6.57 -0.90 13.65
N ALA A 91 7.50 -1.21 12.75
CA ALA A 91 8.70 -1.99 13.06
C ALA A 91 9.60 -1.28 14.08
N ALA A 92 9.75 0.05 13.96
CA ALA A 92 10.55 0.86 14.87
C ALA A 92 10.02 0.83 16.32
N ASP A 93 8.70 0.67 16.51
CA ASP A 93 8.04 0.58 17.81
C ASP A 93 7.77 -0.88 18.26
N ASP A 94 8.46 -1.86 17.63
CA ASP A 94 8.40 -3.29 17.97
C ASP A 94 6.98 -3.89 17.91
N ARG A 95 6.14 -3.37 16.98
CA ARG A 95 4.75 -3.81 16.78
C ARG A 95 4.61 -5.03 15.88
N LEU A 96 5.67 -5.41 15.17
CA LEU A 96 5.63 -6.50 14.18
C LEU A 96 6.22 -7.79 14.75
N ALA A 97 5.65 -8.92 14.36
CA ALA A 97 6.17 -10.24 14.67
C ALA A 97 7.20 -10.66 13.60
N PRO A 98 8.19 -11.51 13.97
CA PRO A 98 9.12 -12.03 12.98
C PRO A 98 8.40 -12.96 11.98
N LEU A 99 8.81 -12.89 10.71
CA LEU A 99 8.33 -13.79 9.67
C LEU A 99 9.16 -15.07 9.63
N ASP A 100 8.53 -16.15 9.15
CA ASP A 100 9.21 -17.40 8.90
C ASP A 100 10.35 -17.23 7.90
N GLN A 101 11.49 -17.90 8.16
CA GLN A 101 12.67 -17.85 7.32
C GLN A 101 12.36 -18.25 5.85
N ALA A 102 11.44 -19.20 5.66
CA ALA A 102 11.00 -19.65 4.35
C ALA A 102 10.24 -18.57 3.56
N ILE A 103 9.58 -17.63 4.24
CA ILE A 103 8.96 -16.46 3.64
C ILE A 103 10.03 -15.43 3.25
N LEU A 104 10.93 -15.12 4.17
CA LEU A 104 12.01 -14.16 3.94
C LEU A 104 12.89 -14.54 2.75
N GLU A 105 13.20 -15.83 2.57
CA GLU A 105 14.06 -16.32 1.50
C GLU A 105 13.45 -16.20 0.09
N LYS A 106 12.12 -15.98 -0.02
CA LYS A 106 11.46 -15.79 -1.32
C LYS A 106 11.66 -14.41 -1.92
N VAL A 107 11.95 -13.39 -1.10
CA VAL A 107 11.99 -11.99 -1.51
C VAL A 107 13.42 -11.47 -1.41
N PRO A 108 13.94 -10.68 -2.37
CA PRO A 108 15.28 -10.10 -2.30
C PRO A 108 15.47 -9.25 -1.03
N GLU A 109 16.71 -9.19 -0.52
CA GLU A 109 17.04 -8.54 0.75
C GLU A 109 16.69 -7.05 0.77
N ASP A 110 16.77 -6.37 -0.36
CA ASP A 110 16.44 -4.96 -0.51
C ASP A 110 14.93 -4.65 -0.34
N PHE A 111 14.09 -5.69 -0.43
CA PHE A 111 12.62 -5.58 -0.32
C PHE A 111 12.04 -6.27 0.90
N ARG A 112 12.79 -6.34 2.00
CA ARG A 112 12.32 -6.88 3.29
C ARG A 112 12.84 -6.08 4.47
N GLY A 113 12.13 -6.14 5.59
CA GLY A 113 12.54 -5.50 6.83
C GLY A 113 13.88 -6.00 7.33
N SER A 114 14.73 -5.10 7.78
CA SER A 114 16.05 -5.46 8.34
C SER A 114 15.94 -6.34 9.59
N GLY A 115 14.80 -6.28 10.30
CA GLY A 115 14.43 -7.14 11.42
C GLY A 115 13.86 -8.50 11.03
N GLY A 116 13.58 -8.74 9.74
CA GLY A 116 12.89 -9.93 9.26
C GLY A 116 11.42 -9.99 9.67
N ASP A 117 10.78 -8.85 9.79
CA ASP A 117 9.43 -8.64 10.32
C ASP A 117 8.42 -8.18 9.26
N TRP A 118 8.86 -7.89 8.04
CA TRP A 118 8.02 -7.68 6.88
C TRP A 118 8.72 -8.08 5.58
N VAL A 119 7.94 -8.33 4.53
CA VAL A 119 8.40 -8.55 3.16
C VAL A 119 7.59 -7.74 2.17
N GLY A 120 8.23 -7.26 1.10
CA GLY A 120 7.55 -6.73 -0.06
C GLY A 120 6.88 -7.85 -0.85
N VAL A 121 5.61 -7.67 -1.21
CA VAL A 121 4.89 -8.61 -2.08
C VAL A 121 5.14 -8.25 -3.53
N THR A 122 4.96 -6.98 -3.86
CA THR A 122 5.16 -6.41 -5.20
C THR A 122 5.95 -5.10 -5.11
N ALA A 123 6.52 -4.67 -6.24
CA ALA A 123 7.07 -3.33 -6.38
C ALA A 123 6.33 -2.54 -7.46
N ARG A 124 6.47 -1.23 -7.40
CA ARG A 124 5.94 -0.27 -8.36
C ARG A 124 6.84 0.94 -8.49
N GLU A 125 6.93 1.46 -9.68
CA GLU A 125 7.66 2.69 -9.97
C GLU A 125 6.74 3.90 -9.87
N ARG A 126 7.25 5.00 -9.33
CA ARG A 126 6.63 6.33 -9.47
C ARG A 126 6.89 6.84 -10.87
N VAL A 127 5.87 7.44 -11.48
CA VAL A 127 5.94 7.98 -12.85
C VAL A 127 5.18 9.31 -12.93
N ILE A 128 5.44 10.06 -13.99
CA ILE A 128 4.55 11.12 -14.42
C ILE A 128 3.58 10.54 -15.45
N VAL A 129 2.28 10.50 -15.14
CA VAL A 129 1.26 10.21 -16.15
C VAL A 129 0.93 11.49 -16.89
N TYR A 130 0.84 11.45 -18.22
CA TYR A 130 0.53 12.62 -19.04
C TYR A 130 -0.45 12.28 -20.17
N ASN A 131 -1.15 13.29 -20.66
CA ASN A 131 -2.05 13.17 -21.80
C ASN A 131 -1.28 13.55 -23.07
N GLU A 132 -1.06 12.60 -23.99
CA GLU A 132 -0.26 12.79 -25.23
C GLU A 132 -0.90 13.75 -26.23
N GLU A 133 -2.20 14.08 -26.08
CA GLU A 133 -2.86 15.10 -26.90
C GLU A 133 -2.62 16.53 -26.37
N LEU A 134 -2.17 16.68 -25.11
CA LEU A 134 -1.97 17.96 -24.44
C LEU A 134 -0.50 18.29 -24.19
N VAL A 135 0.36 17.26 -24.03
CA VAL A 135 1.78 17.38 -23.70
C VAL A 135 2.59 16.52 -24.65
N ASP A 136 3.56 17.12 -25.33
CA ASP A 136 4.55 16.36 -26.11
C ASP A 136 5.50 15.64 -25.14
N PRO A 137 5.84 14.36 -25.34
CA PRO A 137 6.82 13.64 -24.51
C PRO A 137 8.16 14.36 -24.40
N GLU A 138 8.58 15.14 -25.41
CA GLU A 138 9.81 15.93 -25.38
C GLU A 138 9.75 17.16 -24.46
N ASP A 139 8.53 17.57 -24.05
CA ASP A 139 8.30 18.69 -23.14
C ASP A 139 8.15 18.25 -21.65
N LEU A 140 8.22 16.94 -21.38
CA LEU A 140 8.20 16.44 -20.00
C LEU A 140 9.46 16.91 -19.25
N PRO A 141 9.34 17.25 -17.95
CA PRO A 141 10.49 17.69 -17.16
C PRO A 141 11.51 16.57 -16.95
N ASP A 142 12.79 16.89 -17.04
CA ASP A 142 13.88 15.93 -16.75
C ASP A 142 13.94 15.52 -15.27
N SER A 143 13.50 16.41 -14.35
CA SER A 143 13.52 16.16 -12.91
C SER A 143 12.18 16.52 -12.28
N VAL A 144 11.73 15.68 -11.34
CA VAL A 144 10.57 16.01 -10.51
C VAL A 144 10.80 17.26 -9.67
N LEU A 145 12.06 17.57 -9.32
CA LEU A 145 12.41 18.75 -8.54
C LEU A 145 12.19 20.06 -9.30
N ASP A 146 12.21 20.03 -10.62
CA ASP A 146 11.99 21.21 -11.47
C ASP A 146 10.51 21.62 -11.54
N LEU A 147 9.57 20.73 -11.22
CA LEU A 147 8.13 20.98 -11.38
C LEU A 147 7.65 22.30 -10.79
N PRO A 148 8.04 22.74 -9.57
CA PRO A 148 7.58 24.02 -9.02
C PRO A 148 8.03 25.24 -9.82
N GLU A 149 9.15 25.15 -10.55
CA GLU A 149 9.79 26.27 -11.24
C GLU A 149 9.48 26.33 -12.74
N THR A 150 9.08 25.20 -13.35
CA THR A 150 8.86 25.09 -14.82
C THR A 150 7.57 25.75 -15.30
N GLY A 151 6.70 26.22 -14.44
CA GLY A 151 5.34 26.67 -14.79
C GLY A 151 4.37 25.55 -15.08
N PHE A 152 4.70 24.31 -14.76
CA PHE A 152 3.82 23.13 -14.87
C PHE A 152 3.15 22.77 -13.55
N ALA A 153 3.55 23.38 -12.42
CA ALA A 153 3.08 22.98 -11.10
C ALA A 153 1.54 23.00 -10.96
N ASP A 154 0.88 24.00 -11.52
CA ASP A 154 -0.60 24.13 -11.56
C ASP A 154 -1.29 23.15 -12.52
N GLN A 155 -0.52 22.30 -13.21
CA GLN A 155 -0.97 21.35 -14.20
C GLN A 155 -0.69 19.89 -13.81
N VAL A 156 -0.04 19.66 -12.65
CA VAL A 156 0.35 18.32 -12.19
C VAL A 156 -0.52 17.89 -11.03
N GLY A 157 -1.35 16.86 -11.24
CA GLY A 157 -2.17 16.26 -10.20
C GLY A 157 -1.35 15.53 -9.13
N LEU A 158 -1.66 15.76 -7.86
CA LEU A 158 -1.03 15.12 -6.71
C LEU A 158 -2.06 14.40 -5.85
N ALA A 159 -1.66 13.32 -5.16
CA ALA A 159 -2.48 12.62 -4.16
C ALA A 159 -1.76 12.61 -2.80
N PRO A 160 -1.79 13.70 -2.03
CA PRO A 160 -0.94 13.88 -0.85
C PRO A 160 -1.23 12.92 0.30
N ALA A 161 -2.46 12.42 0.44
CA ALA A 161 -2.83 11.42 1.44
C ALA A 161 -2.35 9.99 1.06
N ASN A 162 -2.00 9.75 -0.21
CA ASN A 162 -1.59 8.42 -0.67
C ASN A 162 -0.22 8.03 -0.13
N GLY A 163 -0.11 6.80 0.44
CA GLY A 163 1.13 6.32 1.04
C GLY A 163 2.35 6.35 0.11
N SER A 164 2.18 6.09 -1.21
CA SER A 164 3.29 6.18 -2.17
C SER A 164 3.77 7.62 -2.40
N PHE A 165 2.88 8.61 -2.29
CA PHE A 165 3.27 10.02 -2.34
C PHE A 165 4.04 10.41 -1.07
N GLN A 166 3.60 9.92 0.09
CA GLN A 166 4.29 10.14 1.37
C GLN A 166 5.68 9.50 1.38
N ASP A 167 5.81 8.28 0.85
CA ASP A 167 7.13 7.63 0.68
C ASP A 167 8.03 8.42 -0.28
N PHE A 168 7.49 8.91 -1.38
CA PHE A 168 8.22 9.76 -2.32
C PHE A 168 8.74 11.05 -1.63
N VAL A 169 7.91 11.73 -0.86
CA VAL A 169 8.33 12.92 -0.10
C VAL A 169 9.35 12.56 0.98
N THR A 170 9.19 11.43 1.67
CA THR A 170 10.15 10.94 2.65
C THR A 170 11.50 10.65 1.99
N ALA A 171 11.49 9.98 0.83
CA ALA A 171 12.70 9.71 0.07
C ALA A 171 13.37 11.02 -0.39
N MET A 172 12.62 11.99 -0.90
CA MET A 172 13.13 13.33 -1.26
C MET A 172 13.78 14.02 -0.06
N ARG A 173 13.15 13.99 1.12
CA ARG A 173 13.72 14.56 2.36
C ARG A 173 15.06 13.91 2.72
N GLN A 174 15.21 12.61 2.49
CA GLN A 174 16.43 11.86 2.83
C GLN A 174 17.54 12.00 1.80
N THR A 175 17.21 12.11 0.52
CA THR A 175 18.21 12.20 -0.58
C THR A 175 18.60 13.63 -0.91
N GLU A 176 17.62 14.54 -1.01
CA GLU A 176 17.82 15.92 -1.42
C GLU A 176 17.88 16.88 -0.21
N GLY A 177 17.34 16.45 0.93
CA GLY A 177 17.33 17.20 2.18
C GLY A 177 15.97 17.83 2.51
N GLU A 178 15.79 18.08 3.83
CA GLU A 178 14.54 18.60 4.42
C GLU A 178 14.08 19.94 3.80
N GLU A 179 15.01 20.84 3.48
CA GLU A 179 14.70 22.15 2.93
C GLU A 179 14.22 22.03 1.48
N VAL A 180 14.88 21.22 0.66
CA VAL A 180 14.49 20.99 -0.74
C VAL A 180 13.08 20.39 -0.81
N ALA A 181 12.78 19.38 0.02
CA ALA A 181 11.46 18.77 0.06
C ALA A 181 10.39 19.77 0.50
N ARG A 182 10.68 20.62 1.48
CA ARG A 182 9.75 21.68 1.93
C ARG A 182 9.50 22.70 0.83
N GLU A 183 10.56 23.21 0.21
CA GLU A 183 10.47 24.20 -0.87
C GLU A 183 9.69 23.64 -2.06
N TRP A 184 9.90 22.35 -2.38
CA TRP A 184 9.16 21.67 -3.44
C TRP A 184 7.65 21.60 -3.13
N LEU A 185 7.27 21.16 -1.92
CA LEU A 185 5.86 21.07 -1.51
C LEU A 185 5.19 22.44 -1.47
N GLU A 186 5.86 23.45 -0.88
CA GLU A 186 5.36 24.83 -0.82
C GLU A 186 5.26 25.46 -2.22
N GLY A 187 6.19 25.13 -3.11
CA GLY A 187 6.18 25.56 -4.50
C GLY A 187 4.99 25.00 -5.26
N MET A 188 4.73 23.67 -5.15
CA MET A 188 3.57 23.02 -5.76
C MET A 188 2.25 23.58 -5.21
N ALA A 189 2.14 23.73 -3.89
CA ALA A 189 0.95 24.31 -3.26
C ALA A 189 0.72 25.77 -3.69
N SER A 190 1.77 26.59 -3.69
CA SER A 190 1.69 28.02 -4.06
C SER A 190 1.33 28.21 -5.52
N ALA A 191 1.76 27.32 -6.41
CA ALA A 191 1.40 27.34 -7.81
C ALA A 191 -0.05 26.85 -8.04
N GLY A 192 -0.66 26.18 -7.06
CA GLY A 192 -2.02 25.69 -7.15
C GLY A 192 -2.13 24.30 -7.78
N ALA A 193 -1.14 23.43 -7.52
CA ALA A 193 -1.17 22.04 -7.96
C ALA A 193 -2.50 21.37 -7.56
N PRO A 194 -3.24 20.76 -8.51
CA PRO A 194 -4.51 20.12 -8.20
C PRO A 194 -4.29 18.88 -7.33
N THR A 195 -5.04 18.77 -6.22
CA THR A 195 -4.98 17.61 -5.34
C THR A 195 -6.18 16.68 -5.55
N PHE A 196 -5.92 15.39 -5.47
CA PHE A 196 -6.87 14.31 -5.70
C PHE A 196 -6.88 13.33 -4.52
N PRO A 197 -7.98 12.60 -4.29
CA PRO A 197 -8.05 11.63 -3.19
C PRO A 197 -7.11 10.42 -3.42
N ASP A 198 -6.86 10.04 -4.67
CA ASP A 198 -6.09 8.85 -5.03
C ASP A 198 -5.50 8.94 -6.44
N ASN A 199 -4.65 7.94 -6.79
CA ASN A 199 -4.02 7.88 -8.11
C ASN A 199 -5.01 7.54 -9.24
N ASN A 200 -6.08 6.76 -8.98
CA ASN A 200 -7.10 6.47 -10.00
C ASN A 200 -7.76 7.76 -10.47
N SER A 201 -8.11 8.64 -9.53
CA SER A 201 -8.71 9.94 -9.82
C SER A 201 -7.80 10.85 -10.65
N ILE A 202 -6.47 10.79 -10.42
CA ILE A 202 -5.48 11.51 -11.23
C ILE A 202 -5.45 10.96 -12.65
N VAL A 203 -5.32 9.63 -12.82
CA VAL A 203 -5.26 9.00 -14.15
C VAL A 203 -6.54 9.26 -14.94
N ASP A 204 -7.72 9.19 -14.29
CA ASP A 204 -9.00 9.50 -14.91
C ASP A 204 -9.06 10.98 -15.39
N ALA A 205 -8.62 11.93 -14.56
CA ALA A 205 -8.58 13.35 -14.92
C ALA A 205 -7.60 13.62 -16.08
N VAL A 206 -6.42 12.98 -16.09
CA VAL A 206 -5.45 13.05 -17.19
C VAL A 206 -6.03 12.44 -18.46
N SER A 207 -6.63 11.24 -18.37
CA SER A 207 -7.24 10.56 -19.51
C SER A 207 -8.36 11.37 -20.17
N ARG A 208 -9.13 12.13 -19.39
CA ARG A 208 -10.18 13.03 -19.91
C ARG A 208 -9.67 14.40 -20.33
N GLY A 209 -8.38 14.69 -20.16
CA GLY A 209 -7.78 15.98 -20.49
C GLY A 209 -8.23 17.12 -19.54
N GLU A 210 -8.69 16.80 -18.33
CA GLU A 210 -9.01 17.81 -17.31
C GLU A 210 -7.75 18.44 -16.72
N ILE A 211 -6.70 17.64 -16.59
CA ILE A 211 -5.34 18.06 -16.30
C ILE A 211 -4.37 17.39 -17.27
N PRO A 212 -3.27 18.04 -17.66
CA PRO A 212 -2.33 17.45 -18.62
C PRO A 212 -1.42 16.39 -18.03
N MET A 213 -1.11 16.43 -16.74
CA MET A 213 -0.13 15.56 -16.08
C MET A 213 -0.51 15.22 -14.64
N GLY A 214 0.13 14.18 -14.07
CA GLY A 214 0.00 13.84 -12.66
C GLY A 214 1.11 12.91 -12.18
N LEU A 215 1.41 12.91 -10.88
CA LEU A 215 2.37 12.01 -10.25
C LEU A 215 1.64 10.79 -9.67
N VAL A 216 1.87 9.60 -10.24
CA VAL A 216 1.18 8.36 -9.87
C VAL A 216 2.16 7.19 -9.80
N ASN A 217 1.67 6.00 -9.48
CA ASN A 217 2.40 4.75 -9.72
C ASN A 217 2.05 4.23 -11.12
N HIS A 218 3.02 3.61 -11.80
CA HIS A 218 2.92 3.20 -13.21
C HIS A 218 1.69 2.33 -13.52
N TYR A 219 1.35 1.39 -12.65
CA TYR A 219 0.32 0.38 -12.88
C TYR A 219 -1.11 0.94 -13.00
N TYR A 220 -1.41 2.08 -12.38
CA TYR A 220 -2.74 2.67 -12.49
C TYR A 220 -3.09 2.99 -13.93
N ASN A 221 -2.17 3.60 -14.67
CA ASN A 221 -2.40 3.92 -16.09
C ASN A 221 -2.47 2.67 -16.97
N PHE A 222 -1.67 1.62 -16.70
CA PHE A 222 -1.77 0.36 -17.44
C PHE A 222 -3.15 -0.28 -17.29
N ARG A 223 -3.73 -0.27 -16.08
CA ARG A 223 -5.09 -0.77 -15.85
C ARG A 223 -6.15 0.03 -16.61
N PHE A 224 -6.04 1.35 -16.65
CA PHE A 224 -6.94 2.18 -17.44
C PHE A 224 -6.83 1.88 -18.95
N LEU A 225 -5.62 1.65 -19.45
CA LEU A 225 -5.39 1.29 -20.86
C LEU A 225 -5.81 -0.15 -21.18
N GLU A 226 -5.83 -1.06 -20.24
CA GLU A 226 -6.38 -2.41 -20.42
C GLU A 226 -7.90 -2.32 -20.59
N ASP A 227 -8.58 -1.50 -19.79
CA ASP A 227 -10.02 -1.27 -19.89
C ASP A 227 -10.40 -0.50 -21.17
N ASP A 228 -9.63 0.52 -21.54
CA ASP A 228 -9.82 1.30 -22.77
C ASP A 228 -8.47 1.70 -23.41
N PRO A 229 -7.98 0.90 -24.39
CA PRO A 229 -6.72 1.19 -25.09
C PRO A 229 -6.70 2.49 -25.92
N SER A 230 -7.86 3.15 -26.11
CA SER A 230 -7.96 4.40 -26.87
C SER A 230 -7.69 5.65 -26.02
N LEU A 231 -7.50 5.52 -24.72
CA LEU A 231 -7.21 6.66 -23.84
C LEU A 231 -5.88 7.32 -24.21
N PRO A 232 -5.79 8.67 -24.15
CA PRO A 232 -4.58 9.40 -24.50
C PRO A 232 -3.55 9.48 -23.35
N SER A 233 -3.81 8.83 -22.22
CA SER A 233 -2.88 8.83 -21.08
C SER A 233 -1.69 7.91 -21.33
N ARG A 234 -0.48 8.38 -20.97
CA ARG A 234 0.77 7.62 -21.08
C ARG A 234 1.59 7.80 -19.81
N ASN A 235 2.39 6.78 -19.46
CA ASN A 235 3.42 6.91 -18.44
C ASN A 235 4.68 7.52 -19.05
N GLY A 236 5.27 8.48 -18.36
CA GLY A 236 6.58 9.05 -18.65
C GLY A 236 7.48 8.90 -17.42
N SER A 237 8.79 8.84 -17.67
CA SER A 237 9.81 8.79 -16.62
C SER A 237 10.63 10.07 -16.61
N PHE A 238 11.15 10.44 -15.45
CA PHE A 238 12.18 11.48 -15.31
C PHE A 238 13.55 10.94 -15.74
N ALA A 239 14.56 11.77 -15.71
CA ALA A 239 15.93 11.33 -16.01
C ALA A 239 16.36 10.17 -15.11
N PRO A 240 17.23 9.24 -15.59
CA PRO A 240 17.68 8.10 -14.81
C PRO A 240 18.31 8.53 -13.47
N GLY A 241 17.85 7.93 -12.39
CA GLY A 241 18.29 8.23 -11.03
C GLY A 241 17.56 9.38 -10.35
N ASP A 242 16.59 10.03 -11.02
CA ASP A 242 15.75 11.05 -10.42
C ASP A 242 14.82 10.44 -9.37
N ILE A 243 14.61 11.15 -8.25
CA ILE A 243 13.74 10.68 -7.16
C ILE A 243 12.28 10.55 -7.58
N GLY A 244 11.87 11.18 -8.67
CA GLY A 244 10.55 11.04 -9.27
C GLY A 244 10.27 9.65 -9.83
N ASN A 245 11.31 8.85 -10.12
CA ASN A 245 11.22 7.46 -10.56
C ASN A 245 11.37 6.45 -9.39
N LEU A 246 11.04 6.85 -8.18
CA LEU A 246 11.22 6.01 -6.99
C LEU A 246 10.53 4.65 -7.12
N LEU A 247 11.30 3.57 -6.91
CA LEU A 247 10.77 2.22 -6.82
C LEU A 247 10.34 1.93 -5.37
N ILE A 248 9.09 1.52 -5.18
CA ILE A 248 8.47 1.32 -3.87
C ILE A 248 7.90 -0.09 -3.78
N ALA A 249 8.13 -0.80 -2.68
CA ALA A 249 7.48 -2.07 -2.40
C ALA A 249 6.09 -1.89 -1.76
N SER A 250 5.24 -2.91 -1.89
CA SER A 250 4.01 -3.09 -1.10
C SER A 250 4.28 -4.13 -0.01
N PRO A 251 4.61 -3.73 1.21
CA PRO A 251 4.98 -4.66 2.26
C PRO A 251 3.77 -5.25 2.97
N ILE A 252 3.95 -6.50 3.44
CA ILE A 252 3.03 -7.19 4.30
C ILE A 252 3.75 -7.64 5.57
N ALA A 253 3.08 -7.53 6.72
CA ALA A 253 3.62 -7.82 8.04
C ALA A 253 2.57 -8.46 8.95
N ILE A 254 3.03 -9.17 9.98
CA ILE A 254 2.19 -9.75 11.03
C ILE A 254 2.29 -8.87 12.27
N LEU A 255 1.17 -8.55 12.89
CA LEU A 255 1.15 -7.80 14.15
C LEU A 255 1.60 -8.71 15.30
N ARG A 256 2.44 -8.17 16.21
CA ARG A 256 2.90 -8.90 17.39
C ARG A 256 1.76 -9.27 18.37
N SER A 257 0.67 -8.50 18.33
CA SER A 257 -0.53 -8.71 19.15
C SER A 257 -1.41 -9.87 18.68
N THR A 258 -1.16 -10.42 17.47
CA THR A 258 -1.99 -11.52 16.91
C THR A 258 -1.93 -12.79 17.78
N ASP A 259 -3.05 -13.48 17.89
CA ASP A 259 -3.14 -14.86 18.40
C ASP A 259 -3.38 -15.88 17.23
N GLN A 260 -3.39 -15.39 15.99
CA GLN A 260 -3.60 -16.16 14.75
C GLN A 260 -2.33 -16.24 13.88
N GLU A 261 -1.13 -16.29 14.49
CA GLU A 261 0.15 -16.25 13.78
C GLU A 261 0.26 -17.28 12.65
N SER A 262 -0.27 -18.49 12.83
CA SER A 262 -0.22 -19.54 11.81
C SER A 262 -0.99 -19.17 10.54
N ASP A 263 -2.17 -18.56 10.67
CA ASP A 263 -3.00 -18.17 9.54
C ASP A 263 -2.44 -16.91 8.87
N ALA A 264 -1.87 -16.01 9.65
CA ALA A 264 -1.15 -14.83 9.16
C ALA A 264 0.09 -15.23 8.33
N GLN A 265 0.92 -16.19 8.79
CA GLN A 265 2.06 -16.73 8.03
C GLN A 265 1.58 -17.44 6.75
N ALA A 266 0.45 -18.17 6.82
CA ALA A 266 -0.16 -18.83 5.65
C ALA A 266 -0.61 -17.80 4.62
N LEU A 267 -1.26 -16.70 5.04
CA LEU A 267 -1.65 -15.61 4.16
C LEU A 267 -0.45 -15.00 3.43
N ILE A 268 0.64 -14.68 4.16
CA ILE A 268 1.84 -14.11 3.52
C ILE A 268 2.44 -15.11 2.53
N SER A 269 2.52 -16.40 2.91
CA SER A 269 3.02 -17.44 2.02
C SER A 269 2.16 -17.59 0.75
N PHE A 270 0.83 -17.43 0.89
CA PHE A 270 -0.12 -17.44 -0.22
C PHE A 270 0.09 -16.22 -1.13
N MET A 271 0.24 -15.02 -0.57
CA MET A 271 0.52 -13.81 -1.35
C MET A 271 1.83 -13.91 -2.14
N LEU A 272 2.81 -14.69 -1.66
CA LEU A 272 4.11 -14.94 -2.31
C LEU A 272 4.16 -16.25 -3.10
N ASN A 273 3.04 -16.87 -3.46
CA ASN A 273 3.03 -18.03 -4.33
C ASN A 273 2.98 -17.63 -5.81
N ASP A 274 3.31 -18.56 -6.71
CA ASP A 274 3.37 -18.32 -8.15
C ASP A 274 2.03 -17.80 -8.70
N GLY A 275 0.89 -18.30 -8.17
CA GLY A 275 -0.43 -17.91 -8.64
C GLY A 275 -0.81 -16.49 -8.24
N SER A 276 -0.43 -16.06 -7.03
CA SER A 276 -0.64 -14.68 -6.57
C SER A 276 0.32 -13.71 -7.28
N MET A 277 1.56 -14.12 -7.49
CA MET A 277 2.54 -13.32 -8.24
C MET A 277 2.12 -13.15 -9.71
N ALA A 278 1.63 -14.21 -10.36
CA ALA A 278 1.09 -14.11 -11.71
C ALA A 278 -0.12 -13.15 -11.79
N PHE A 279 -1.01 -13.19 -10.79
CA PHE A 279 -2.12 -12.23 -10.69
C PHE A 279 -1.62 -10.79 -10.59
N PHE A 280 -0.64 -10.52 -9.73
CA PHE A 280 -0.07 -9.17 -9.61
C PHE A 280 0.60 -8.72 -10.91
N ALA A 281 1.33 -9.60 -11.60
CA ALA A 281 1.97 -9.26 -12.86
C ALA A 281 0.96 -8.95 -13.98
N GLU A 282 -0.05 -9.81 -14.16
CA GLU A 282 -0.91 -9.79 -15.35
C GLU A 282 -2.19 -8.96 -15.15
N GLU A 283 -2.76 -8.94 -13.93
CA GLU A 283 -4.04 -8.28 -13.68
C GLU A 283 -3.86 -6.89 -13.03
N THR A 284 -2.76 -6.68 -12.29
CA THR A 284 -2.51 -5.40 -11.62
C THR A 284 -1.33 -4.63 -12.19
N PHE A 285 -0.53 -5.23 -13.07
CA PHE A 285 0.67 -4.64 -13.69
C PHE A 285 1.71 -4.19 -12.66
N GLU A 286 1.80 -4.87 -11.52
CA GLU A 286 2.84 -4.62 -10.53
C GLU A 286 4.02 -5.57 -10.77
N TYR A 287 5.20 -5.18 -10.32
CA TYR A 287 6.39 -6.02 -10.39
C TYR A 287 6.38 -7.07 -9.29
N PRO A 288 6.32 -8.38 -9.61
CA PRO A 288 6.50 -9.43 -8.62
C PRO A 288 7.88 -9.35 -7.96
N LEU A 289 7.95 -9.56 -6.65
CA LEU A 289 9.22 -9.57 -5.91
C LEU A 289 9.71 -10.97 -5.54
N VAL A 290 9.03 -12.01 -6.01
CA VAL A 290 9.46 -13.41 -5.84
C VAL A 290 10.38 -13.79 -7.00
N GLU A 291 11.55 -14.35 -6.67
CA GLU A 291 12.55 -14.74 -7.65
C GLU A 291 11.99 -15.77 -8.67
N GLY A 292 12.22 -15.51 -9.95
CA GLY A 292 11.80 -16.38 -11.06
C GLY A 292 10.40 -16.11 -11.60
N VAL A 293 9.69 -15.11 -11.10
CA VAL A 293 8.42 -14.65 -11.68
C VAL A 293 8.69 -13.38 -12.49
N GLU A 294 8.39 -13.44 -13.79
CA GLU A 294 8.57 -12.30 -14.69
C GLU A 294 7.41 -11.29 -14.54
N PRO A 295 7.66 -9.98 -14.69
CA PRO A 295 6.61 -8.98 -14.80
C PRO A 295 5.78 -9.17 -16.07
N SER A 296 4.64 -8.47 -16.18
CA SER A 296 3.89 -8.40 -17.44
C SER A 296 4.78 -8.01 -18.62
N SER A 297 4.55 -8.62 -19.76
CA SER A 297 5.30 -8.30 -20.99
C SER A 297 5.09 -6.86 -21.50
N GLN A 298 4.17 -6.11 -20.89
CA GLN A 298 3.94 -4.69 -21.17
C GLN A 298 4.87 -3.77 -20.36
N LEU A 299 5.55 -4.32 -19.35
CA LEU A 299 6.47 -3.58 -18.48
C LEU A 299 7.91 -3.79 -18.91
N GLU A 300 8.75 -2.78 -18.67
CA GLU A 300 10.19 -2.95 -18.76
C GLU A 300 10.70 -3.90 -17.66
N PRO A 301 11.80 -4.62 -17.85
CA PRO A 301 12.40 -5.41 -16.79
C PRO A 301 12.73 -4.56 -15.56
N LEU A 302 12.56 -5.12 -14.36
CA LEU A 302 12.74 -4.40 -13.10
C LEU A 302 14.15 -3.79 -12.95
N ASP A 303 15.18 -4.47 -13.48
CA ASP A 303 16.57 -4.05 -13.44
C ASP A 303 16.96 -3.02 -14.53
N GLU A 304 16.04 -2.73 -15.46
CA GLU A 304 16.22 -1.71 -16.51
C GLU A 304 15.51 -0.38 -16.15
N LEU A 305 14.74 -0.34 -15.06
CA LEU A 305 14.03 0.85 -14.64
C LEU A 305 14.97 2.02 -14.29
N PRO A 306 14.59 3.27 -14.61
CA PRO A 306 15.40 4.45 -14.33
C PRO A 306 15.43 4.85 -12.85
N SER A 307 15.04 3.96 -11.96
CA SER A 307 14.87 4.20 -10.52
C SER A 307 16.17 4.63 -9.83
N PRO A 308 16.11 5.54 -8.85
CA PRO A 308 17.27 5.92 -8.06
C PRO A 308 17.72 4.77 -7.16
N GLN A 309 19.01 4.76 -6.81
CA GLN A 309 19.53 3.86 -5.77
C GLN A 309 19.05 4.39 -4.40
N PHE A 310 17.99 3.79 -3.86
CA PHE A 310 17.38 4.20 -2.61
C PHE A 310 17.09 2.99 -1.70
N ASN A 311 17.40 3.12 -0.41
CA ASN A 311 17.10 2.08 0.57
C ASN A 311 15.72 2.32 1.20
N ILE A 312 14.71 1.56 0.77
CA ILE A 312 13.34 1.68 1.25
C ILE A 312 13.16 1.34 2.74
N GLN A 313 14.08 0.58 3.35
CA GLN A 313 14.07 0.26 4.78
C GLN A 313 14.28 1.52 5.67
N GLY A 314 14.82 2.59 5.09
CA GLY A 314 15.00 3.86 5.80
C GLY A 314 13.76 4.76 5.88
N LEU A 315 12.66 4.40 5.22
CA LEU A 315 11.49 5.29 5.09
C LEU A 315 10.73 5.50 6.42
N GLY A 316 10.70 4.49 7.31
CA GLY A 316 9.84 4.49 8.50
C GLY A 316 10.10 5.64 9.49
N GLY A 317 11.36 6.02 9.69
CA GLY A 317 11.71 7.14 10.58
C GLY A 317 11.26 8.51 10.07
N GLY A 318 10.76 8.60 8.83
CA GLY A 318 10.35 9.85 8.21
C GLY A 318 8.83 10.08 8.14
N LEU A 319 8.00 9.05 8.30
CA LEU A 319 6.57 9.11 8.01
C LEU A 319 5.84 10.26 8.72
N GLN A 320 5.94 10.35 10.05
CA GLN A 320 5.25 11.39 10.81
C GLN A 320 5.70 12.79 10.37
N GLY A 321 7.02 13.02 10.28
CA GLY A 321 7.55 14.31 9.83
C GLY A 321 7.18 14.63 8.38
N THR A 322 6.99 13.61 7.52
CA THR A 322 6.51 13.81 6.15
C THR A 322 5.05 14.24 6.13
N VAL A 323 4.18 13.57 6.86
CA VAL A 323 2.76 13.94 6.96
C VAL A 323 2.61 15.36 7.49
N GLU A 324 3.32 15.71 8.57
CA GLU A 324 3.35 17.09 9.13
C GLU A 324 3.84 18.12 8.11
N MET A 325 4.86 17.81 7.31
CA MET A 325 5.40 18.72 6.28
C MET A 325 4.39 18.91 5.13
N ILE A 326 3.71 17.86 4.68
CA ILE A 326 2.67 17.94 3.65
C ILE A 326 1.47 18.77 4.15
N GLU A 327 1.02 18.56 5.39
CA GLU A 327 -0.05 19.37 6.01
C GLU A 327 0.36 20.87 6.09
N GLN A 328 1.57 21.16 6.53
CA GLN A 328 2.10 22.54 6.64
C GLN A 328 2.22 23.23 5.29
N SER A 329 2.45 22.51 4.20
CA SER A 329 2.48 23.08 2.85
C SER A 329 1.10 23.52 2.33
N GLY A 330 0.01 22.96 2.90
CA GLY A 330 -1.37 23.22 2.47
C GLY A 330 -1.85 22.33 1.34
N LEU A 331 -1.16 21.22 1.04
CA LEU A 331 -1.59 20.22 0.05
C LEU A 331 -2.55 19.17 0.65
N LEU A 332 -2.57 19.03 1.98
CA LEU A 332 -3.56 18.23 2.74
C LEU A 332 -4.53 19.13 3.46
#